data_b5141f4b6ca342c57bd4e23abc2b802f
#
_entry.id   b5141f4b6ca342c57bd4e23abc2b802f
#
_cell.length_a   1.000
_cell.length_b   1.000
_cell.length_c   1.000
_cell.angle_alpha   90.00
_cell.angle_beta   90.00
_cell.angle_gamma   90.00
#
_symmetry.space_group_name_H-M   'P 1'
#
loop_
_entity.id
_entity.type
_entity.pdbx_description
1 polymer ?
#
loop_
_entity_poly.entity_id
_entity_poly.type
_entity_poly.pdbx_seq_one_letter_code
_entity_poly.pdbx_strand_id
1 'polypeptide(L)'
;HMCYSQFGQIIHAIHDLDADVISIETSRSHGDLIKDFEDINYNLGIGLGVYDIHSPRIPTEEEITTAINRSLQQIDRSLFWVNPDCGLKTRKEDEVKDALTVLVNAVKKKRQDNDATIA
;
A
#
# COMPACT_ATOMS: atom_id res chain seq x y z
N HIS A 1 8.24 -8.63 3.23
CA HIS A 1 8.17 -7.18 3.37
C HIS A 1 9.51 -6.52 3.10
N MET A 2 9.51 -5.41 2.38
CA MET A 2 10.73 -4.66 2.03
C MET A 2 10.57 -3.19 2.38
N CYS A 3 11.56 -2.64 3.12
CA CYS A 3 11.60 -1.25 3.57
C CYS A 3 12.79 -0.51 2.95
N TYR A 4 12.65 0.80 2.77
CA TYR A 4 13.74 1.72 2.43
C TYR A 4 14.66 1.30 1.26
N SER A 5 14.11 0.67 0.24
CA SER A 5 14.91 0.20 -0.89
C SER A 5 14.50 0.89 -2.19
N GLN A 6 15.46 1.02 -3.09
CA GLN A 6 15.19 1.36 -4.49
C GLN A 6 14.96 0.07 -5.27
N PHE A 7 13.71 -0.19 -5.61
CA PHE A 7 13.30 -1.49 -6.16
C PHE A 7 13.48 -1.63 -7.65
N GLY A 8 13.61 -0.53 -8.40
CA GLY A 8 13.65 -0.56 -9.86
C GLY A 8 14.70 -1.48 -10.48
N GLN A 9 15.86 -1.62 -9.83
CA GLN A 9 16.95 -2.47 -10.33
C GLN A 9 16.76 -3.96 -10.02
N ILE A 10 15.92 -4.30 -9.03
CA ILE A 10 15.74 -5.67 -8.55
C ILE A 10 14.31 -6.18 -8.69
N ILE A 11 13.46 -5.45 -9.40
CA ILE A 11 12.04 -5.77 -9.51
C ILE A 11 11.78 -7.15 -10.14
N HIS A 12 12.58 -7.55 -11.12
CA HIS A 12 12.49 -8.89 -11.71
C HIS A 12 12.82 -9.98 -10.70
N ALA A 13 13.85 -9.78 -9.88
CA ALA A 13 14.21 -10.71 -8.81
C ALA A 13 13.11 -10.80 -7.74
N ILE A 14 12.46 -9.70 -7.44
CA ILE A 14 11.30 -9.67 -6.52
C ILE A 14 10.14 -10.48 -7.10
N HIS A 15 9.83 -10.31 -8.38
CA HIS A 15 8.79 -11.11 -9.06
C HIS A 15 9.14 -12.60 -9.04
N ASP A 16 10.41 -12.95 -9.25
CA ASP A 16 10.90 -14.33 -9.27
C ASP A 16 10.91 -15.02 -7.90
N LEU A 17 10.70 -14.28 -6.80
CA LEU A 17 10.49 -14.88 -5.47
C LEU A 17 9.23 -15.76 -5.41
N ASP A 18 8.33 -15.64 -6.36
CA ASP A 18 7.09 -16.41 -6.45
C ASP A 18 6.24 -16.34 -5.17
N ALA A 19 6.26 -15.20 -4.50
CA ALA A 19 5.42 -14.95 -3.34
C ALA A 19 4.01 -14.59 -3.78
N ASP A 20 3.00 -15.06 -3.03
CA ASP A 20 1.61 -14.75 -3.33
C ASP A 20 1.33 -13.24 -3.17
N VAL A 21 1.89 -12.60 -2.15
CA VAL A 21 1.79 -11.17 -1.91
C VAL A 21 3.13 -10.63 -1.40
N ILE A 22 3.56 -9.50 -1.94
CA ILE A 22 4.71 -8.75 -1.45
C ILE A 22 4.24 -7.44 -0.84
N SER A 23 4.72 -7.12 0.36
CA SER A 23 4.48 -5.83 1.01
C SER A 23 5.70 -4.94 0.84
N ILE A 24 5.48 -3.73 0.37
CA ILE A 24 6.53 -2.76 0.03
C ILE A 24 6.22 -1.40 0.63
N GLU A 25 7.25 -0.76 1.18
CA GLU A 25 7.18 0.64 1.61
C GLU A 25 7.16 1.58 0.40
N THR A 26 6.26 2.56 0.37
CA THR A 26 6.08 3.49 -0.74
C THR A 26 6.16 4.96 -0.37
N SER A 27 6.27 5.30 0.91
CA SER A 27 6.21 6.69 1.38
C SER A 27 7.26 7.61 0.77
N ARG A 28 8.38 7.07 0.29
CA ARG A 28 9.49 7.84 -0.26
C ARG A 28 9.71 7.70 -1.78
N SER A 29 8.98 6.80 -2.46
CA SER A 29 9.21 6.46 -3.86
C SER A 29 7.94 6.35 -4.70
N HIS A 30 6.91 7.12 -4.37
CA HIS A 30 5.53 6.98 -4.87
C HIS A 30 5.34 6.90 -6.40
N GLY A 31 6.19 7.51 -7.22
CA GLY A 31 5.98 7.58 -8.66
C GLY A 31 6.73 6.50 -9.44
N ASP A 32 7.96 6.22 -9.04
CA ASP A 32 8.88 5.40 -9.83
C ASP A 32 8.62 3.91 -9.66
N LEU A 33 8.24 3.49 -8.45
CA LEU A 33 8.02 2.08 -8.13
C LEU A 33 6.85 1.47 -8.92
N ILE A 34 5.77 2.20 -9.06
CA ILE A 34 4.57 1.72 -9.77
C ILE A 34 4.87 1.54 -11.25
N LYS A 35 5.63 2.45 -11.85
CA LYS A 35 6.09 2.33 -13.23
C LYS A 35 6.96 1.08 -13.43
N ASP A 36 7.86 0.80 -12.50
CA ASP A 36 8.70 -0.39 -12.56
C ASP A 36 7.87 -1.68 -12.56
N PHE A 37 6.76 -1.73 -11.80
CA PHE A 37 5.82 -2.85 -11.82
C PHE A 37 5.05 -2.98 -13.13
N GLU A 38 4.68 -1.88 -13.75
CA GLU A 38 4.05 -1.90 -15.08
C GLU A 38 4.99 -2.47 -16.14
N ASP A 39 6.24 -2.05 -16.13
CA ASP A 39 7.24 -2.43 -17.14
C ASP A 39 7.52 -3.95 -17.16
N ILE A 40 7.37 -4.65 -16.04
CA ILE A 40 7.56 -6.10 -15.95
C ILE A 40 6.26 -6.91 -16.01
N ASN A 41 5.12 -6.26 -16.16
CA ASN A 41 3.80 -6.90 -16.11
C ASN A 41 3.59 -7.74 -14.84
N TYR A 42 3.81 -7.11 -13.69
CA TYR A 42 3.68 -7.74 -12.38
C TYR A 42 2.24 -8.20 -12.14
N ASN A 43 2.05 -9.50 -11.91
CA ASN A 43 0.73 -10.15 -11.85
C ASN A 43 0.45 -10.85 -10.51
N LEU A 44 1.26 -10.61 -9.49
CA LEU A 44 1.10 -11.15 -8.15
C LEU A 44 0.51 -10.10 -7.21
N GLY A 45 0.05 -10.53 -6.03
CA GLY A 45 -0.46 -9.62 -5.02
C GLY A 45 0.59 -8.65 -4.53
N ILE A 46 0.19 -7.40 -4.33
CA ILE A 46 1.09 -6.35 -3.84
C ILE A 46 0.42 -5.51 -2.76
N GLY A 47 1.08 -5.39 -1.62
CA GLY A 47 0.72 -4.50 -0.53
C GLY A 47 1.58 -3.24 -0.58
N LEU A 48 0.99 -2.11 -0.93
CA LEU A 48 1.65 -0.82 -0.89
C LEU A 48 1.33 -0.09 0.41
N GLY A 49 2.34 0.52 1.00
CA GLY A 49 2.19 1.34 2.18
C GLY A 49 1.38 2.61 1.88
N VAL A 50 0.39 2.88 2.70
CA VAL A 50 -0.46 4.08 2.59
C VAL A 50 -0.35 4.98 3.80
N TYR A 51 0.47 4.60 4.77
CA TYR A 51 0.66 5.29 6.03
C TYR A 51 2.13 5.29 6.45
N ASP A 52 2.70 6.51 6.63
CA ASP A 52 4.07 6.68 7.11
C ASP A 52 4.13 6.46 8.63
N ILE A 53 4.71 5.35 9.03
CA ILE A 53 4.86 4.97 10.45
C ILE A 53 5.91 5.81 11.20
N HIS A 54 6.77 6.54 10.50
CA HIS A 54 7.82 7.35 11.09
C HIS A 54 7.32 8.71 11.60
N SER A 55 6.12 9.11 11.16
CA SER A 55 5.43 10.27 11.71
C SER A 55 4.53 9.87 12.88
N PRO A 56 4.59 10.56 14.03
CA PRO A 56 3.69 10.30 15.14
C PRO A 56 2.23 10.72 14.87
N ARG A 57 2.01 11.46 13.80
CA ARG A 57 0.71 11.96 13.41
C ARG A 57 -0.19 10.83 12.90
N ILE A 58 -1.42 10.80 13.40
CA ILE A 58 -2.43 9.89 12.86
C ILE A 58 -2.87 10.42 11.49
N PRO A 59 -2.84 9.59 10.42
CA PRO A 59 -3.28 10.01 9.09
C PRO A 59 -4.78 10.28 9.07
N THR A 60 -5.21 11.17 8.19
CA THR A 60 -6.64 11.38 7.96
C THR A 60 -7.18 10.30 6.99
N GLU A 61 -8.49 10.05 7.06
CA GLU A 61 -9.16 9.15 6.12
C GLU A 61 -8.96 9.61 4.66
N GLU A 62 -8.97 10.92 4.43
CA GLU A 62 -8.74 11.51 3.11
C GLU A 62 -7.34 11.19 2.56
N GLU A 63 -6.32 11.31 3.39
CA GLU A 63 -4.94 10.97 3.02
C GLU A 63 -4.82 9.50 2.62
N ILE A 64 -5.38 8.61 3.42
CA ILE A 64 -5.40 7.16 3.13
C ILE A 64 -6.17 6.89 1.84
N THR A 65 -7.34 7.47 1.67
CA THR A 65 -8.18 7.29 0.47
C THR A 65 -7.45 7.79 -0.79
N THR A 66 -6.76 8.92 -0.70
CA THR A 66 -5.98 9.47 -1.81
C THR A 66 -4.84 8.53 -2.20
N ALA A 67 -4.13 7.97 -1.23
CA ALA A 67 -3.07 6.98 -1.48
C ALA A 67 -3.61 5.69 -2.12
N ILE A 68 -4.75 5.20 -1.64
CA ILE A 68 -5.43 4.03 -2.22
C ILE A 68 -5.84 4.31 -3.68
N ASN A 69 -6.46 5.44 -3.95
CA ASN A 69 -6.91 5.81 -5.29
C ASN A 69 -5.74 5.93 -6.26
N ARG A 70 -4.64 6.51 -5.83
CA ARG A 70 -3.41 6.62 -6.64
C ARG A 70 -2.87 5.24 -7.00
N SER A 71 -2.82 4.33 -6.05
CA SER A 71 -2.37 2.95 -6.27
C SER A 71 -3.29 2.19 -7.23
N LEU A 72 -4.60 2.35 -7.10
CA LEU A 72 -5.60 1.69 -7.95
C LEU A 72 -5.62 2.19 -9.40
N GLN A 73 -5.01 3.33 -9.71
CA GLN A 73 -4.85 3.79 -11.09
C GLN A 73 -3.87 2.91 -11.88
N GLN A 74 -2.99 2.17 -11.21
CA GLN A 74 -1.88 1.46 -11.83
C GLN A 74 -1.79 -0.02 -11.45
N ILE A 75 -2.45 -0.42 -10.37
CA ILE A 75 -2.48 -1.79 -9.88
C ILE A 75 -3.90 -2.31 -9.97
N ASP A 76 -4.06 -3.52 -10.53
CA ASP A 76 -5.33 -4.20 -10.55
C ASP A 76 -5.88 -4.37 -9.12
N ARG A 77 -7.12 -4.01 -8.93
CA ARG A 77 -7.79 -4.07 -7.63
C ARG A 77 -7.74 -5.46 -6.98
N SER A 78 -7.82 -6.51 -7.79
CA SER A 78 -7.77 -7.90 -7.32
C SER A 78 -6.42 -8.29 -6.73
N LEU A 79 -5.36 -7.56 -7.06
CA LEU A 79 -3.99 -7.80 -6.61
C LEU A 79 -3.55 -6.84 -5.50
N PHE A 80 -4.31 -5.78 -5.24
CA PHE A 80 -3.92 -4.71 -4.33
C PHE A 80 -4.29 -4.97 -2.88
N TRP A 81 -3.30 -4.92 -2.00
CA TRP A 81 -3.44 -4.99 -0.55
C TRP A 81 -3.05 -3.65 0.07
N VAL A 82 -3.77 -3.25 1.10
CA VAL A 82 -3.51 -1.99 1.82
C VAL A 82 -2.83 -2.30 3.15
N ASN A 83 -1.68 -1.70 3.39
CA ASN A 83 -0.91 -1.88 4.61
C ASN A 83 -0.20 -0.58 5.03
N PRO A 84 0.25 -0.47 6.30
CA PRO A 84 1.21 0.55 6.68
C PRO A 84 2.52 0.36 5.92
N ASP A 85 3.31 1.42 5.82
CA ASP A 85 4.60 1.36 5.12
C ASP A 85 5.53 0.30 5.69
N CYS A 86 5.57 0.16 7.00
CA CYS A 86 6.46 -0.77 7.67
C CYS A 86 5.85 -1.26 9.00
N GLY A 87 6.63 -2.03 9.77
CA GLY A 87 6.22 -2.48 11.10
C GLY A 87 5.96 -1.32 12.07
N LEU A 88 4.92 -1.43 12.88
CA LEU A 88 4.42 -0.37 13.75
C LEU A 88 5.12 -0.30 15.12
N LYS A 89 6.21 -1.03 15.31
CA LYS A 89 6.91 -1.18 16.60
C LYS A 89 7.45 0.11 17.22
N THR A 90 7.60 1.17 16.44
CA THR A 90 8.09 2.47 16.91
C THR A 90 6.97 3.42 17.37
N ARG A 91 5.72 3.00 17.21
CA ARG A 91 4.54 3.78 17.60
C ARG A 91 3.96 3.25 18.91
N LYS A 92 3.34 4.16 19.67
CA LYS A 92 2.62 3.79 20.90
C LYS A 92 1.35 3.00 20.56
N GLU A 93 0.88 2.18 21.48
CA GLU A 93 -0.29 1.33 21.26
C GLU A 93 -1.55 2.09 20.86
N ASP A 94 -1.82 3.22 21.51
CA ASP A 94 -2.96 4.09 21.18
C ASP A 94 -2.82 4.72 19.80
N GLU A 95 -1.62 5.19 19.43
CA GLU A 95 -1.33 5.69 18.08
C GLU A 95 -1.56 4.61 17.01
N VAL A 96 -1.13 3.38 17.29
CA VAL A 96 -1.33 2.22 16.39
C VAL A 96 -2.81 1.92 16.21
N LYS A 97 -3.57 1.87 17.30
CA LYS A 97 -5.02 1.61 17.24
C LYS A 97 -5.74 2.66 16.41
N ASP A 98 -5.45 3.93 16.65
CA ASP A 98 -6.09 5.03 15.95
C ASP A 98 -5.73 5.02 14.45
N ALA A 99 -4.46 4.86 14.11
CA ALA A 99 -3.99 4.80 12.73
C ALA A 99 -4.59 3.62 11.96
N LEU A 100 -4.59 2.42 12.54
CA LEU A 100 -5.17 1.24 11.93
C LEU A 100 -6.69 1.33 11.80
N THR A 101 -7.37 1.99 12.74
CA THR A 101 -8.80 2.24 12.66
C THR A 101 -9.14 3.12 11.46
N VAL A 102 -8.41 4.20 11.25
CA VAL A 102 -8.57 5.08 10.08
C VAL A 102 -8.32 4.30 8.78
N LEU A 103 -7.24 3.53 8.73
CA LEU A 103 -6.87 2.74 7.56
C LEU A 103 -7.94 1.71 7.19
N VAL A 104 -8.39 0.92 8.15
CA VAL A 104 -9.41 -0.12 7.93
C VAL A 104 -10.75 0.49 7.53
N ASN A 105 -11.15 1.60 8.14
CA ASN A 105 -12.39 2.30 7.80
C ASN A 105 -12.33 2.85 6.36
N ALA A 106 -11.23 3.45 5.95
CA ALA A 106 -11.04 3.93 4.59
C ALA A 106 -11.15 2.79 3.56
N VAL A 107 -10.55 1.64 3.85
CA VAL A 107 -10.62 0.45 2.97
C VAL A 107 -12.06 -0.09 2.89
N LYS A 108 -12.76 -0.21 4.01
CA LYS A 108 -14.15 -0.69 4.05
C LYS A 108 -15.07 0.23 3.23
N LYS A 109 -14.93 1.53 3.40
CA LYS A 109 -15.69 2.52 2.64
C LYS A 109 -15.41 2.40 1.14
N LYS A 110 -14.14 2.29 0.76
CA LYS A 110 -13.75 2.13 -0.63
C LYS A 110 -14.31 0.85 -1.27
N ARG A 111 -14.39 -0.24 -0.53
CA ARG A 111 -15.04 -1.49 -0.98
C ARG A 111 -16.53 -1.29 -1.23
N GLN A 112 -17.23 -0.62 -0.31
CA GLN A 112 -18.67 -0.34 -0.43
C GLN A 112 -18.97 0.54 -1.65
N ASP A 113 -18.19 1.59 -1.87
CA ASP A 113 -18.35 2.48 -3.03
C ASP A 113 -18.20 1.72 -4.36
N ASN A 114 -17.28 0.76 -4.40
CA ASN A 114 -17.05 -0.06 -5.57
C ASN A 114 -18.16 -1.10 -5.80
N ASP A 115 -18.69 -1.71 -4.74
CA ASP A 115 -19.80 -2.66 -4.83
C ASP A 115 -21.08 -1.96 -5.30
N ALA A 116 -21.30 -0.71 -4.91
CA ALA A 116 -22.38 0.13 -5.43
C ALA A 116 -22.24 0.45 -6.92
N THR A 117 -21.03 0.42 -7.47
CA THR A 117 -20.74 0.71 -8.89
C THR A 117 -20.90 -0.53 -9.77
N ILE A 118 -20.92 -1.72 -9.20
CA ILE A 118 -21.03 -3.01 -9.91
C ILE A 118 -22.52 -3.39 -10.15
N ALA A 119 -23.42 -2.69 -9.52
CA ALA A 119 -24.85 -2.89 -9.76
C ALA A 119 -25.28 -2.25 -11.09
#